data_bddde2ff47b1a950055d121871bc378d
#
_entry.id   bddde2ff47b1a950055d121871bc378d
#
_cell.length_a   1.000
_cell.length_b   1.000
_cell.length_c   1.000
_cell.angle_alpha   90.00
_cell.angle_beta   90.00
_cell.angle_gamma   90.00
#
_symmetry.space_group_name_H-M   'P 1'
#
loop_
_entity.id
_entity.type
_entity.pdbx_description
1 polymer ?
#
loop_
_entity_poly.entity_id
_entity_poly.type
_entity_poly.pdbx_seq_one_letter_code
_entity_poly.pdbx_strand_id
1 'polypeptide(L)'
;MKRYLIFGAGAIGASLAAQFELNGIPYLLCGRGEQIRHIQAHGIRYVRPEGARSLGLQACADRSELVLTQGDVLVFTTKTQDLELACRDWAWLPVAGSGPARTASELPVLTPQNGLAAERIALRWFSQVYGASINTPARYTELGQIVVGGYPEPGLVVVGRYPQGEDELAAGIAADLCRAGYLAESRPDILRWKAAKLISSVRNNALDLFEGPSDRLQAYAAALAQEAIAVLGAMGISPARAQERRHSVSHWGIAPGCGIEPGQQSTWQSIARGASHEVDFLNGEIVRLGRLYGVATPFNQAIQQAVGQLCQPGRSAQGVCRGQIDQLLSAARELAARAG
;
A
#
# COMPACT_ATOMS: atom_id res chain seq x y z
N MET A 1 -2.65 27.27 -0.46
CA MET A 1 -2.91 26.43 0.70
C MET A 1 -2.73 24.98 0.27
N LYS A 2 -2.02 24.13 1.02
CA LYS A 2 -1.81 22.72 0.68
C LYS A 2 -3.10 21.93 0.86
N ARG A 3 -3.49 21.13 -0.16
CA ARG A 3 -4.66 20.25 -0.13
C ARG A 3 -4.26 18.88 -0.68
N TYR A 4 -4.78 17.82 -0.10
CA TYR A 4 -4.51 16.44 -0.51
C TYR A 4 -5.64 15.89 -1.39
N LEU A 5 -5.34 15.54 -2.63
CA LEU A 5 -6.28 14.84 -3.50
C LEU A 5 -6.01 13.34 -3.42
N ILE A 6 -6.88 12.61 -2.73
CA ILE A 6 -6.70 11.19 -2.44
C ILE A 6 -7.46 10.37 -3.50
N PHE A 7 -6.73 9.71 -4.37
CA PHE A 7 -7.30 8.88 -5.44
C PHE A 7 -7.40 7.41 -5.04
N GLY A 8 -8.62 6.96 -4.77
CA GLY A 8 -8.95 5.61 -4.33
C GLY A 8 -9.65 5.59 -2.98
N ALA A 9 -10.93 5.26 -2.97
CA ALA A 9 -11.77 5.19 -1.76
C ALA A 9 -11.72 3.81 -1.07
N GLY A 10 -10.57 3.11 -1.17
CA GLY A 10 -10.32 1.85 -0.49
C GLY A 10 -9.92 2.05 0.99
N ALA A 11 -9.44 0.96 1.62
CA ALA A 11 -9.09 0.97 3.05
C ALA A 11 -8.10 2.09 3.42
N ILE A 12 -7.02 2.28 2.64
CA ILE A 12 -6.01 3.31 2.92
C ILE A 12 -6.54 4.72 2.61
N GLY A 13 -7.09 4.93 1.41
CA GLY A 13 -7.55 6.27 1.01
C GLY A 13 -8.67 6.81 1.89
N ALA A 14 -9.68 5.99 2.20
CA ALA A 14 -10.77 6.41 3.06
C ALA A 14 -10.33 6.56 4.53
N SER A 15 -9.35 5.78 5.02
CA SER A 15 -8.78 5.98 6.36
C SER A 15 -7.97 7.28 6.46
N LEU A 16 -7.19 7.63 5.43
CA LEU A 16 -6.49 8.92 5.35
C LEU A 16 -7.50 10.07 5.33
N ALA A 17 -8.52 9.99 4.47
CA ALA A 17 -9.59 11.00 4.38
C ALA A 17 -10.30 11.19 5.72
N ALA A 18 -10.64 10.09 6.42
CA ALA A 18 -11.28 10.15 7.74
C ALA A 18 -10.38 10.86 8.78
N GLN A 19 -9.09 10.55 8.81
CA GLN A 19 -8.15 11.21 9.72
C GLN A 19 -7.94 12.68 9.37
N PHE A 20 -7.92 13.03 8.09
CA PHE A 20 -7.82 14.43 7.65
C PHE A 20 -9.07 15.22 8.01
N GLU A 21 -10.28 14.63 7.84
CA GLU A 21 -11.54 15.24 8.26
C GLU A 21 -11.54 15.54 9.77
N LEU A 22 -11.19 14.54 10.58
CA LEU A 22 -11.16 14.66 12.04
C LEU A 22 -10.18 15.72 12.56
N ASN A 23 -9.14 16.05 11.79
CA ASN A 23 -8.06 16.94 12.20
C ASN A 23 -7.97 18.24 11.36
N GLY A 24 -8.98 18.53 10.54
CA GLY A 24 -9.08 19.76 9.78
C GLY A 24 -7.95 19.96 8.75
N ILE A 25 -7.43 18.87 8.16
CA ILE A 25 -6.44 18.92 7.08
C ILE A 25 -7.20 18.98 5.75
N PRO A 26 -6.91 19.97 4.88
CA PRO A 26 -7.62 20.10 3.61
C PRO A 26 -7.37 18.90 2.69
N TYR A 27 -8.44 18.25 2.26
CA TYR A 27 -8.39 17.09 1.37
C TYR A 27 -9.63 17.02 0.48
N LEU A 28 -9.58 16.16 -0.53
CA LEU A 28 -10.72 15.67 -1.29
C LEU A 28 -10.49 14.20 -1.64
N LEU A 29 -11.41 13.32 -1.28
CA LEU A 29 -11.36 11.91 -1.63
C LEU A 29 -12.00 11.69 -2.99
N CYS A 30 -11.21 11.24 -3.96
CA CYS A 30 -11.64 10.98 -5.33
C CYS A 30 -11.67 9.48 -5.59
N GLY A 31 -12.67 9.01 -6.30
CA GLY A 31 -12.78 7.59 -6.61
C GLY A 31 -13.78 7.27 -7.70
N ARG A 32 -13.95 5.98 -7.96
CA ARG A 32 -14.92 5.45 -8.93
C ARG A 32 -15.76 4.34 -8.29
N GLY A 33 -16.92 4.07 -8.86
CA GLY A 33 -17.77 2.96 -8.45
C GLY A 33 -18.68 3.26 -7.26
N GLU A 34 -19.14 2.22 -6.61
CA GLU A 34 -20.19 2.29 -5.60
C GLU A 34 -19.71 2.92 -4.29
N GLN A 35 -18.51 2.57 -3.84
CA GLN A 35 -17.96 3.06 -2.57
C GLN A 35 -17.89 4.59 -2.50
N ILE A 36 -17.35 5.25 -3.54
CA ILE A 36 -17.24 6.71 -3.51
C ILE A 36 -18.59 7.39 -3.58
N ARG A 37 -19.53 6.85 -4.38
CA ARG A 37 -20.91 7.37 -4.43
C ARG A 37 -21.63 7.23 -3.09
N HIS A 38 -21.42 6.09 -2.42
CA HIS A 38 -21.96 5.89 -1.07
C HIS A 38 -21.38 6.89 -0.08
N ILE A 39 -20.04 7.07 -0.09
CA ILE A 39 -19.37 8.04 0.78
C ILE A 39 -19.87 9.47 0.52
N GLN A 40 -20.04 9.85 -0.73
CA GLN A 40 -20.53 11.18 -1.10
C GLN A 40 -21.97 11.42 -0.61
N ALA A 41 -22.83 10.41 -0.66
CA ALA A 41 -24.23 10.52 -0.28
C ALA A 41 -24.48 10.34 1.24
N HIS A 42 -23.72 9.47 1.90
CA HIS A 42 -24.02 9.00 3.25
C HIS A 42 -22.84 9.12 4.24
N GLY A 43 -21.64 9.49 3.76
CA GLY A 43 -20.43 9.45 4.58
C GLY A 43 -19.91 8.03 4.80
N ILE A 44 -19.12 7.86 5.86
CA ILE A 44 -18.60 6.56 6.28
C ILE A 44 -18.84 6.29 7.76
N ARG A 45 -18.92 5.01 8.09
CA ARG A 45 -18.73 4.50 9.44
C ARG A 45 -17.25 4.21 9.64
N TYR A 46 -16.55 5.07 10.35
CA TYR A 46 -15.14 4.94 10.67
C TYR A 46 -14.97 4.27 12.03
N VAL A 47 -14.36 3.08 12.06
CA VAL A 47 -14.22 2.25 13.24
C VAL A 47 -12.76 2.21 13.66
N ARG A 48 -12.52 2.57 14.93
CA ARG A 48 -11.24 2.53 15.61
C ARG A 48 -11.37 1.69 16.89
N PRO A 49 -10.27 1.27 17.53
CA PRO A 49 -10.33 0.58 18.83
C PRO A 49 -11.08 1.37 19.91
N GLU A 50 -11.04 2.70 19.84
CA GLU A 50 -11.72 3.59 20.78
C GLU A 50 -13.22 3.73 20.53
N GLY A 51 -13.72 3.20 19.41
CA GLY A 51 -15.13 3.24 19.04
C GLY A 51 -15.36 3.58 17.56
N ALA A 52 -16.62 3.61 17.17
CA ALA A 52 -17.05 3.94 15.82
C ALA A 52 -17.61 5.38 15.76
N ARG A 53 -17.32 6.06 14.64
CA ARG A 53 -17.85 7.40 14.33
C ARG A 53 -18.46 7.42 12.93
N SER A 54 -19.58 8.12 12.76
CA SER A 54 -20.10 8.45 11.44
C SER A 54 -19.48 9.78 11.00
N LEU A 55 -18.85 9.80 9.82
CA LEU A 55 -18.17 10.97 9.28
C LEU A 55 -18.71 11.28 7.90
N GLY A 56 -19.06 12.56 7.68
CA GLY A 56 -19.23 13.10 6.34
C GLY A 56 -17.86 13.39 5.77
N LEU A 57 -17.51 12.82 4.62
CA LEU A 57 -16.23 13.09 3.97
C LEU A 57 -16.42 13.99 2.76
N GLN A 58 -15.44 14.87 2.50
CA GLN A 58 -15.37 15.58 1.23
C GLN A 58 -14.98 14.57 0.15
N ALA A 59 -15.92 14.23 -0.71
CA ALA A 59 -15.78 13.18 -1.70
C ALA A 59 -16.26 13.62 -3.07
N CYS A 60 -15.55 13.17 -4.12
CA CYS A 60 -15.83 13.47 -5.52
C CYS A 60 -15.85 12.15 -6.32
N ALA A 61 -16.99 11.83 -6.91
CA ALA A 61 -17.17 10.66 -7.78
C ALA A 61 -16.97 11.01 -9.26
N ASP A 62 -17.14 12.28 -9.65
CA ASP A 62 -16.97 12.75 -11.02
C ASP A 62 -15.72 13.64 -11.17
N ARG A 63 -14.79 13.18 -11.98
CA ARG A 63 -13.56 13.89 -12.28
C ARG A 63 -13.79 15.27 -12.91
N SER A 64 -14.89 15.45 -13.63
CA SER A 64 -15.23 16.71 -14.31
C SER A 64 -15.51 17.86 -13.32
N GLU A 65 -15.86 17.54 -12.09
CA GLU A 65 -16.11 18.53 -11.03
C GLU A 65 -14.81 18.99 -10.34
N LEU A 66 -13.67 18.35 -10.63
CA LEU A 66 -12.42 18.62 -9.96
C LEU A 66 -11.62 19.73 -10.63
N VAL A 67 -11.32 20.77 -9.87
CA VAL A 67 -10.36 21.82 -10.25
C VAL A 67 -9.06 21.60 -9.48
N LEU A 68 -7.97 21.32 -10.21
CA LEU A 68 -6.63 21.19 -9.66
C LEU A 68 -6.05 22.59 -9.41
N THR A 69 -5.30 22.75 -8.31
CA THR A 69 -4.66 24.01 -7.92
C THR A 69 -3.17 23.82 -7.64
N GLN A 70 -2.42 24.91 -7.59
CA GLN A 70 -0.98 24.92 -7.34
C GLN A 70 -0.56 24.33 -5.97
N GLY A 71 -1.49 24.28 -5.02
CA GLY A 71 -1.25 23.75 -3.67
C GLY A 71 -1.62 22.28 -3.50
N ASP A 72 -2.02 21.59 -4.55
CA ASP A 72 -2.47 20.20 -4.45
C ASP A 72 -1.30 19.22 -4.37
N VAL A 73 -1.45 18.24 -3.49
CA VAL A 73 -0.61 17.03 -3.41
C VAL A 73 -1.48 15.85 -3.82
N LEU A 74 -1.09 15.16 -4.88
CA LEU A 74 -1.82 14.00 -5.42
C LEU A 74 -1.43 12.75 -4.64
N VAL A 75 -2.38 12.05 -4.03
CA VAL A 75 -2.13 10.84 -3.23
C VAL A 75 -2.81 9.66 -3.90
N PHE A 76 -2.05 8.83 -4.59
CA PHE A 76 -2.61 7.64 -5.24
C PHE A 76 -2.69 6.50 -4.24
N THR A 77 -3.89 6.14 -3.81
CA THR A 77 -4.17 5.00 -2.91
C THR A 77 -4.87 3.83 -3.63
N THR A 78 -4.87 3.85 -4.95
CA THR A 78 -5.26 2.71 -5.78
C THR A 78 -4.28 1.55 -5.58
N LYS A 79 -4.71 0.35 -5.95
CA LYS A 79 -3.79 -0.81 -6.01
C LYS A 79 -2.69 -0.56 -7.04
N THR A 80 -1.53 -1.19 -6.87
CA THR A 80 -0.37 -0.98 -7.74
C THR A 80 -0.67 -1.32 -9.19
N GLN A 81 -1.45 -2.38 -9.47
CA GLN A 81 -1.86 -2.75 -10.83
C GLN A 81 -2.75 -1.71 -11.53
N ASP A 82 -3.43 -0.86 -10.77
CA ASP A 82 -4.32 0.18 -11.31
C ASP A 82 -3.61 1.55 -11.40
N LEU A 83 -2.40 1.66 -10.86
CA LEU A 83 -1.71 2.95 -10.71
C LEU A 83 -1.33 3.57 -12.04
N GLU A 84 -0.84 2.78 -13.02
CA GLU A 84 -0.44 3.32 -14.32
C GLU A 84 -1.61 3.96 -15.05
N LEU A 85 -2.77 3.31 -15.02
CA LEU A 85 -4.01 3.86 -15.57
C LEU A 85 -4.41 5.14 -14.84
N ALA A 86 -4.33 5.15 -13.51
CA ALA A 86 -4.62 6.33 -12.72
C ALA A 86 -3.66 7.48 -13.05
N CYS A 87 -2.36 7.24 -13.12
CA CYS A 87 -1.37 8.25 -13.50
C CYS A 87 -1.67 8.85 -14.88
N ARG A 88 -1.94 8.01 -15.89
CA ARG A 88 -2.28 8.43 -17.24
C ARG A 88 -3.55 9.31 -17.28
N ASP A 89 -4.55 8.94 -16.49
CA ASP A 89 -5.84 9.64 -16.46
C ASP A 89 -5.72 11.03 -15.82
N TRP A 90 -4.75 11.24 -14.93
CA TRP A 90 -4.62 12.47 -14.14
C TRP A 90 -3.49 13.39 -14.57
N ALA A 91 -2.38 12.87 -15.10
CA ALA A 91 -1.15 13.63 -15.34
C ALA A 91 -1.33 14.88 -16.19
N TRP A 92 -2.21 14.83 -17.19
CA TRP A 92 -2.35 15.90 -18.18
C TRP A 92 -3.50 16.86 -17.92
N LEU A 93 -4.16 16.75 -16.76
CA LEU A 93 -5.20 17.69 -16.40
C LEU A 93 -4.61 19.07 -16.13
N PRO A 94 -5.30 20.15 -16.54
CA PRO A 94 -4.83 21.52 -16.31
C PRO A 94 -4.87 21.86 -14.83
N VAL A 95 -3.88 22.64 -14.39
CA VAL A 95 -3.79 23.20 -13.04
C VAL A 95 -4.16 24.68 -13.09
N ALA A 96 -5.15 25.06 -12.30
CA ALA A 96 -5.61 26.44 -12.20
C ALA A 96 -4.68 27.30 -11.32
N GLY A 97 -4.70 28.62 -11.58
CA GLY A 97 -3.93 29.63 -10.84
C GLY A 97 -2.65 30.05 -11.54
N SER A 98 -1.97 31.04 -10.96
CA SER A 98 -0.80 31.70 -11.54
C SER A 98 0.56 31.11 -11.14
N GLY A 99 0.57 29.91 -10.54
CA GLY A 99 1.81 29.22 -10.15
C GLY A 99 2.57 28.60 -11.32
N PRO A 100 3.68 27.88 -11.06
CA PRO A 100 4.54 27.28 -12.08
C PRO A 100 3.90 26.07 -12.78
N ALA A 101 3.11 25.24 -12.06
CA ALA A 101 2.51 24.05 -12.63
C ALA A 101 1.41 24.38 -13.66
N ARG A 102 1.50 23.80 -14.85
CA ARG A 102 0.50 23.94 -15.92
C ARG A 102 -0.41 22.72 -15.99
N THR A 103 0.15 21.56 -15.73
CA THR A 103 -0.56 20.28 -15.70
C THR A 103 -0.28 19.54 -14.39
N ALA A 104 -1.14 18.59 -14.06
CA ALA A 104 -0.98 17.78 -12.86
C ALA A 104 0.35 17.01 -12.81
N SER A 105 0.98 16.73 -13.96
CA SER A 105 2.31 16.08 -14.04
C SER A 105 3.42 16.88 -13.33
N GLU A 106 3.21 18.15 -13.08
CA GLU A 106 4.14 19.04 -12.38
C GLU A 106 3.82 19.19 -10.88
N LEU A 107 2.67 18.67 -10.44
CA LEU A 107 2.29 18.63 -9.03
C LEU A 107 2.99 17.46 -8.31
N PRO A 108 3.23 17.59 -7.01
CA PRO A 108 3.79 16.50 -6.22
C PRO A 108 2.82 15.31 -6.08
N VAL A 109 3.36 14.11 -6.19
CA VAL A 109 2.63 12.86 -6.07
C VAL A 109 3.17 12.05 -4.89
N LEU A 110 2.28 11.57 -4.02
CA LEU A 110 2.58 10.62 -2.94
C LEU A 110 2.03 9.23 -3.30
N THR A 111 2.88 8.21 -3.19
CA THR A 111 2.56 6.81 -3.51
C THR A 111 2.69 5.92 -2.26
N PRO A 112 1.59 5.67 -1.52
CA PRO A 112 1.60 4.84 -0.32
C PRO A 112 1.43 3.33 -0.60
N GLN A 113 1.53 2.89 -1.85
CA GLN A 113 1.43 1.46 -2.19
C GLN A 113 2.55 0.63 -1.56
N ASN A 114 2.23 -0.63 -1.25
CA ASN A 114 3.23 -1.61 -0.90
C ASN A 114 4.12 -1.95 -2.12
N GLY A 115 5.31 -2.52 -1.86
CA GLY A 115 6.23 -2.88 -2.94
C GLY A 115 7.11 -1.72 -3.39
N LEU A 116 7.79 -1.90 -4.54
CA LEU A 116 8.78 -0.97 -5.09
C LEU A 116 8.43 -0.48 -6.50
N ALA A 117 7.28 -0.87 -7.03
CA ALA A 117 6.90 -0.57 -8.42
C ALA A 117 6.21 0.80 -8.55
N ALA A 118 5.46 1.24 -7.54
CA ALA A 118 4.58 2.39 -7.63
C ALA A 118 5.31 3.69 -7.98
N GLU A 119 6.43 3.98 -7.34
CA GLU A 119 7.22 5.19 -7.58
C GLU A 119 7.80 5.21 -9.00
N ARG A 120 8.26 4.05 -9.50
CA ARG A 120 8.79 3.92 -10.87
C ARG A 120 7.70 4.13 -11.93
N ILE A 121 6.49 3.67 -11.65
CA ILE A 121 5.33 3.92 -12.50
C ILE A 121 5.03 5.42 -12.48
N ALA A 122 4.91 6.03 -11.30
CA ALA A 122 4.58 7.44 -11.14
C ALA A 122 5.63 8.38 -11.80
N LEU A 123 6.93 8.06 -11.70
CA LEU A 123 8.02 8.85 -12.33
C LEU A 123 7.92 8.95 -13.86
N ARG A 124 7.21 8.03 -14.52
CA ARG A 124 6.95 8.13 -15.96
C ARG A 124 6.06 9.33 -16.31
N TRP A 125 5.22 9.75 -15.36
CA TRP A 125 4.14 10.70 -15.56
C TRP A 125 4.34 12.02 -14.80
N PHE A 126 5.01 11.96 -13.65
CA PHE A 126 5.13 13.09 -12.71
C PHE A 126 6.57 13.44 -12.43
N SER A 127 6.86 14.73 -12.35
CA SER A 127 8.22 15.25 -12.11
C SER A 127 8.63 15.22 -10.63
N GLN A 128 7.67 15.15 -9.71
CA GLN A 128 7.88 15.17 -8.27
C GLN A 128 7.18 14.00 -7.60
N VAL A 129 7.93 12.91 -7.33
CA VAL A 129 7.39 11.69 -6.73
C VAL A 129 7.94 11.50 -5.32
N TYR A 130 7.03 11.26 -4.40
CA TYR A 130 7.30 10.95 -3.00
C TYR A 130 6.76 9.55 -2.71
N GLY A 131 7.63 8.68 -2.19
CA GLY A 131 7.21 7.37 -1.71
C GLY A 131 6.73 7.45 -0.27
N ALA A 132 5.78 6.60 0.09
CA ALA A 132 5.43 6.37 1.47
C ALA A 132 5.45 4.89 1.83
N SER A 133 6.17 4.55 2.90
CA SER A 133 6.07 3.24 3.55
C SER A 133 5.01 3.36 4.63
N ILE A 134 3.82 2.81 4.35
CA ILE A 134 2.67 2.89 5.25
C ILE A 134 2.40 1.56 5.93
N ASN A 135 2.21 1.59 7.25
CA ASN A 135 1.77 0.46 8.04
C ASN A 135 0.50 0.86 8.81
N THR A 136 -0.62 0.80 8.12
CA THR A 136 -1.96 1.08 8.66
C THR A 136 -2.79 -0.19 8.51
N PRO A 137 -3.09 -0.91 9.61
CA PRO A 137 -3.97 -2.05 9.57
C PRO A 137 -5.40 -1.57 9.34
N ALA A 138 -5.76 -1.43 8.08
CA ALA A 138 -7.05 -0.95 7.64
C ALA A 138 -7.81 -2.03 6.86
N ARG A 139 -9.12 -2.08 7.05
CA ARG A 139 -10.01 -3.04 6.41
C ARG A 139 -11.19 -2.32 5.78
N TYR A 140 -11.46 -2.68 4.53
CA TYR A 140 -12.66 -2.31 3.79
C TYR A 140 -13.29 -3.60 3.23
N THR A 141 -14.35 -4.07 3.85
CA THR A 141 -15.09 -5.27 3.42
C THR A 141 -16.59 -5.00 3.31
N GLU A 142 -17.08 -3.92 3.90
CA GLU A 142 -18.46 -3.51 3.89
C GLU A 142 -18.58 -2.12 3.28
N LEU A 143 -19.60 -1.92 2.44
CA LEU A 143 -19.88 -0.64 1.81
C LEU A 143 -20.10 0.45 2.87
N GLY A 144 -19.42 1.57 2.71
CA GLY A 144 -19.51 2.70 3.65
C GLY A 144 -18.85 2.48 5.00
N GLN A 145 -18.11 1.36 5.24
CA GLN A 145 -17.42 1.14 6.50
C GLN A 145 -15.90 0.98 6.30
N ILE A 146 -15.13 1.63 7.15
CA ILE A 146 -13.68 1.47 7.24
C ILE A 146 -13.30 1.14 8.68
N VAL A 147 -12.58 0.05 8.87
CA VAL A 147 -12.04 -0.36 10.17
C VAL A 147 -10.53 -0.13 10.17
N VAL A 148 -10.00 0.54 11.18
CA VAL A 148 -8.57 0.76 11.37
C VAL A 148 -8.17 0.33 12.78
N GLY A 149 -7.39 -0.75 12.86
CA GLY A 149 -7.04 -1.43 14.11
C GLY A 149 -5.73 -0.99 14.76
N GLY A 150 -4.97 -0.08 14.14
CA GLY A 150 -3.73 0.44 14.75
C GLY A 150 -4.02 1.23 16.03
N TYR A 151 -3.23 1.04 17.09
CA TYR A 151 -3.44 1.69 18.39
C TYR A 151 -2.11 1.98 19.10
N PRO A 152 -1.96 3.12 19.78
CA PRO A 152 -2.93 4.23 19.87
C PRO A 152 -3.09 5.02 18.56
N GLU A 153 -2.08 5.12 17.73
CA GLU A 153 -2.14 5.81 16.45
C GLU A 153 -2.73 4.90 15.36
N PRO A 154 -3.41 5.46 14.32
CA PRO A 154 -3.99 4.68 13.24
C PRO A 154 -2.95 3.92 12.41
N GLY A 155 -1.71 4.38 12.40
CA GLY A 155 -0.64 3.74 11.65
C GLY A 155 0.70 4.45 11.73
N LEU A 156 1.70 3.79 11.12
CA LEU A 156 3.07 4.28 10.99
C LEU A 156 3.30 4.67 9.53
N VAL A 157 3.89 5.84 9.29
CA VAL A 157 4.19 6.30 7.92
C VAL A 157 5.61 6.87 7.85
N VAL A 158 6.38 6.43 6.87
CA VAL A 158 7.64 7.07 6.50
C VAL A 158 7.48 7.64 5.10
N VAL A 159 7.78 8.91 4.94
CA VAL A 159 7.68 9.63 3.67
C VAL A 159 9.08 10.05 3.21
N GLY A 160 9.33 10.08 1.93
CA GLY A 160 10.58 10.63 1.39
C GLY A 160 10.49 10.86 -0.11
N ARG A 161 11.35 11.74 -0.61
CA ARG A 161 11.47 11.98 -2.04
C ARG A 161 12.04 10.74 -2.74
N TYR A 162 11.48 10.38 -3.87
CA TYR A 162 11.94 9.22 -4.63
C TYR A 162 12.83 9.66 -5.82
N PRO A 163 13.96 8.96 -6.12
CA PRO A 163 14.43 7.73 -5.46
C PRO A 163 15.12 7.97 -4.11
N GLN A 164 15.56 9.18 -3.84
CA GLN A 164 16.23 9.61 -2.61
C GLN A 164 16.10 11.11 -2.40
N GLY A 165 16.26 11.55 -1.18
CA GLY A 165 16.26 12.94 -0.78
C GLY A 165 15.18 13.28 0.23
N GLU A 166 15.39 14.39 0.91
CA GLU A 166 14.46 15.00 1.87
C GLU A 166 14.35 16.48 1.53
N ASP A 167 13.14 16.99 1.50
CA ASP A 167 12.86 18.39 1.22
C ASP A 167 11.73 18.90 2.14
N GLU A 168 11.46 20.20 2.09
CA GLU A 168 10.42 20.84 2.89
C GLU A 168 9.03 20.23 2.65
N LEU A 169 8.76 19.75 1.42
CA LEU A 169 7.47 19.15 1.13
C LEU A 169 7.34 17.76 1.79
N ALA A 170 8.37 16.91 1.73
CA ALA A 170 8.37 15.62 2.43
C ALA A 170 8.21 15.81 3.94
N ALA A 171 8.94 16.77 4.53
CA ALA A 171 8.82 17.14 5.94
C ALA A 171 7.41 17.66 6.26
N GLY A 172 6.85 18.51 5.40
CA GLY A 172 5.52 19.06 5.55
C GLY A 172 4.39 18.02 5.40
N ILE A 173 4.55 16.99 4.54
CA ILE A 173 3.62 15.87 4.44
C ILE A 173 3.67 15.02 5.71
N ALA A 174 4.87 14.72 6.22
CA ALA A 174 5.04 13.97 7.47
C ALA A 174 4.42 14.73 8.66
N ALA A 175 4.61 16.05 8.75
CA ALA A 175 4.00 16.87 9.79
C ALA A 175 2.47 16.87 9.72
N ASP A 176 1.87 16.94 8.52
CA ASP A 176 0.42 16.85 8.36
C ASP A 176 -0.11 15.47 8.77
N LEU A 177 0.60 14.39 8.43
CA LEU A 177 0.25 13.04 8.87
C LEU A 177 0.35 12.90 10.40
N CYS A 178 1.35 13.53 11.06
CA CYS A 178 1.41 13.59 12.52
C CYS A 178 0.20 14.35 13.10
N ARG A 179 -0.17 15.49 12.51
CA ARG A 179 -1.38 16.23 12.91
C ARG A 179 -2.65 15.40 12.71
N ALA A 180 -2.66 14.53 11.69
CA ALA A 180 -3.73 13.57 11.44
C ALA A 180 -3.69 12.35 12.38
N GLY A 181 -2.83 12.34 13.39
CA GLY A 181 -2.72 11.30 14.40
C GLY A 181 -1.84 10.11 14.04
N TYR A 182 -1.17 10.10 12.87
CA TYR A 182 -0.23 9.03 12.54
C TYR A 182 1.13 9.22 13.22
N LEU A 183 1.85 8.14 13.50
CA LEU A 183 3.29 8.22 13.74
C LEU A 183 4.00 8.34 12.40
N ALA A 184 4.32 9.57 12.00
CA ALA A 184 4.92 9.85 10.70
C ALA A 184 6.27 10.54 10.82
N GLU A 185 7.16 10.27 9.87
CA GLU A 185 8.46 10.89 9.74
C GLU A 185 8.87 11.02 8.28
N SER A 186 9.67 12.04 7.94
CA SER A 186 10.34 12.14 6.64
C SER A 186 11.75 11.53 6.71
N ARG A 187 12.16 10.86 5.64
CA ARG A 187 13.49 10.22 5.53
C ARG A 187 14.06 10.38 4.13
N PRO A 188 15.36 10.65 3.99
CA PRO A 188 15.99 10.84 2.68
C PRO A 188 16.13 9.55 1.87
N ASP A 189 15.98 8.39 2.50
CA ASP A 189 16.25 7.05 1.98
C ASP A 189 14.97 6.18 1.92
N ILE A 190 13.87 6.76 1.44
CA ILE A 190 12.54 6.12 1.43
C ILE A 190 12.54 4.71 0.81
N LEU A 191 13.40 4.46 -0.17
CA LEU A 191 13.50 3.17 -0.83
C LEU A 191 13.90 2.05 0.15
N ARG A 192 14.75 2.33 1.15
CA ARG A 192 15.14 1.37 2.19
C ARG A 192 13.95 1.00 3.09
N TRP A 193 13.09 1.96 3.41
CA TRP A 193 11.89 1.76 4.22
C TRP A 193 10.82 0.96 3.49
N LYS A 194 10.63 1.23 2.21
CA LYS A 194 9.75 0.44 1.34
C LYS A 194 10.29 -0.99 1.13
N ALA A 195 11.59 -1.16 1.00
CA ALA A 195 12.25 -2.46 0.92
C ALA A 195 12.01 -3.29 2.20
N ALA A 196 12.16 -2.69 3.38
CA ALA A 196 11.86 -3.36 4.65
C ALA A 196 10.38 -3.79 4.74
N LYS A 197 9.46 -2.93 4.29
CA LYS A 197 8.03 -3.26 4.24
C LYS A 197 7.73 -4.36 3.22
N LEU A 198 8.40 -4.38 2.06
CA LEU A 198 8.23 -5.43 1.05
C LEU A 198 8.62 -6.81 1.59
N ILE A 199 9.74 -6.93 2.33
CA ILE A 199 10.15 -8.19 2.98
C ILE A 199 9.05 -8.70 3.92
N SER A 200 8.45 -7.82 4.72
CA SER A 200 7.31 -8.19 5.57
C SER A 200 6.11 -8.66 4.74
N SER A 201 5.78 -7.95 3.66
CA SER A 201 4.61 -8.25 2.82
C SER A 201 4.72 -9.60 2.12
N VAL A 202 5.89 -9.95 1.56
CA VAL A 202 6.09 -11.24 0.87
C VAL A 202 5.98 -12.42 1.83
N ARG A 203 6.45 -12.27 3.07
CA ARG A 203 6.30 -13.27 4.14
C ARG A 203 4.85 -13.52 4.50
N ASN A 204 4.09 -12.44 4.67
CA ASN A 204 2.70 -12.51 5.09
C ASN A 204 1.83 -13.22 4.07
N ASN A 205 2.13 -13.12 2.77
CA ASN A 205 1.38 -13.85 1.74
C ASN A 205 1.42 -15.37 1.94
N ALA A 206 2.54 -15.94 2.43
CA ALA A 206 2.59 -17.37 2.76
C ALA A 206 1.76 -17.70 4.00
N LEU A 207 1.84 -16.87 5.04
CA LEU A 207 1.17 -17.10 6.31
C LEU A 207 -0.35 -16.90 6.24
N ASP A 208 -0.81 -15.98 5.37
CA ASP A 208 -2.22 -15.62 5.26
C ASP A 208 -3.00 -16.48 4.24
N LEU A 209 -2.32 -17.03 3.22
CA LEU A 209 -2.96 -17.68 2.07
C LEU A 209 -2.75 -19.19 2.02
N PHE A 210 -1.90 -19.75 2.88
CA PHE A 210 -1.60 -21.17 2.87
C PHE A 210 -1.86 -21.82 4.22
N GLU A 211 -2.18 -23.12 4.20
CA GLU A 211 -2.44 -23.95 5.37
C GLU A 211 -1.39 -25.05 5.49
N GLY A 212 -1.14 -25.46 6.71
CA GLY A 212 -0.22 -26.53 7.04
C GLY A 212 0.42 -26.34 8.42
N PRO A 213 1.39 -27.20 8.78
CA PRO A 213 2.12 -27.08 10.03
C PRO A 213 2.81 -25.73 10.16
N SER A 214 2.70 -25.12 11.35
CA SER A 214 3.19 -23.75 11.60
C SER A 214 4.69 -23.60 11.36
N ASP A 215 5.48 -24.61 11.71
CA ASP A 215 6.93 -24.65 11.47
C ASP A 215 7.27 -24.59 9.97
N ARG A 216 6.51 -25.32 9.13
CA ARG A 216 6.68 -25.30 7.66
C ARG A 216 6.28 -23.96 7.06
N LEU A 217 5.16 -23.39 7.51
CA LEU A 217 4.73 -22.05 7.08
C LEU A 217 5.78 -21.01 7.44
N GLN A 218 6.31 -21.04 8.67
CA GLN A 218 7.35 -20.11 9.11
C GLN A 218 8.67 -20.31 8.34
N ALA A 219 9.07 -21.55 8.10
CA ALA A 219 10.25 -21.86 7.30
C ALA A 219 10.12 -21.32 5.86
N TYR A 220 8.93 -21.50 5.24
CA TYR A 220 8.66 -20.97 3.91
C TYR A 220 8.69 -19.43 3.88
N ALA A 221 8.04 -18.80 4.86
CA ALA A 221 8.04 -17.34 5.00
C ALA A 221 9.47 -16.79 5.21
N ALA A 222 10.33 -17.52 5.93
CA ALA A 222 11.74 -17.16 6.09
C ALA A 222 12.51 -17.27 4.76
N ALA A 223 12.26 -18.30 3.96
CA ALA A 223 12.86 -18.47 2.64
C ALA A 223 12.46 -17.33 1.68
N LEU A 224 11.19 -16.91 1.67
CA LEU A 224 10.73 -15.75 0.90
C LEU A 224 11.50 -14.47 1.28
N ALA A 225 11.69 -14.26 2.58
CA ALA A 225 12.45 -13.10 3.08
C ALA A 225 13.92 -13.15 2.68
N GLN A 226 14.55 -14.33 2.74
CA GLN A 226 15.95 -14.51 2.35
C GLN A 226 16.16 -14.18 0.86
N GLU A 227 15.30 -14.68 -0.03
CA GLU A 227 15.34 -14.31 -1.45
C GLU A 227 15.17 -12.80 -1.65
N ALA A 228 14.19 -12.20 -0.96
CA ALA A 228 13.97 -10.75 -1.05
C ALA A 228 15.20 -9.95 -0.58
N ILE A 229 15.84 -10.35 0.52
CA ILE A 229 17.06 -9.72 1.03
C ILE A 229 18.22 -9.87 0.04
N ALA A 230 18.38 -11.07 -0.56
CA ALA A 230 19.42 -11.31 -1.55
C ALA A 230 19.24 -10.45 -2.81
N VAL A 231 18.01 -10.36 -3.31
CA VAL A 231 17.66 -9.50 -4.46
C VAL A 231 17.91 -8.02 -4.15
N LEU A 232 17.47 -7.54 -3.00
CA LEU A 232 17.68 -6.16 -2.57
C LEU A 232 19.18 -5.86 -2.39
N GLY A 233 19.95 -6.80 -1.84
CA GLY A 233 21.40 -6.70 -1.73
C GLY A 233 22.09 -6.59 -3.09
N ALA A 234 21.68 -7.38 -4.07
CA ALA A 234 22.19 -7.29 -5.45
C ALA A 234 21.85 -5.95 -6.12
N MET A 235 20.79 -5.28 -5.69
CA MET A 235 20.43 -3.92 -6.11
C MET A 235 21.20 -2.82 -5.34
N GLY A 236 22.02 -3.17 -4.37
CA GLY A 236 22.69 -2.21 -3.48
C GLY A 236 21.74 -1.58 -2.43
N ILE A 237 20.60 -2.19 -2.18
CA ILE A 237 19.61 -1.67 -1.21
C ILE A 237 19.72 -2.44 0.11
N SER A 238 20.11 -1.75 1.17
CA SER A 238 20.06 -2.25 2.54
C SER A 238 18.72 -1.85 3.18
N PRO A 239 17.80 -2.78 3.47
CA PRO A 239 16.52 -2.45 4.09
C PRO A 239 16.68 -1.70 5.41
N ALA A 240 15.82 -0.73 5.68
CA ALA A 240 15.84 0.03 6.92
C ALA A 240 15.46 -0.87 8.11
N ARG A 241 16.06 -0.60 9.27
CA ARG A 241 15.77 -1.30 10.52
C ARG A 241 14.82 -0.48 11.39
N ALA A 242 14.04 -1.14 12.24
CA ALA A 242 13.10 -0.47 13.13
C ALA A 242 13.81 0.55 14.06
N GLN A 243 15.05 0.26 14.47
CA GLN A 243 15.87 1.12 15.34
C GLN A 243 16.33 2.42 14.65
N GLU A 244 16.27 2.49 13.32
CA GLU A 244 16.60 3.70 12.57
C GLU A 244 15.48 4.74 12.59
N ARG A 245 14.28 4.41 13.11
CA ARG A 245 13.19 5.37 13.28
C ARG A 245 13.58 6.49 14.24
N ARG A 246 13.11 7.71 13.94
CA ARG A 246 13.30 8.87 14.83
C ARG A 246 12.49 8.75 16.13
N HIS A 247 11.40 8.00 16.10
CA HIS A 247 10.51 7.78 17.24
C HIS A 247 10.37 6.29 17.55
N SER A 248 10.32 5.94 18.82
CA SER A 248 10.01 4.58 19.23
C SER A 248 8.59 4.21 18.79
N VAL A 249 8.44 3.01 18.30
CA VAL A 249 7.14 2.44 17.91
C VAL A 249 6.78 1.21 18.76
N SER A 250 7.49 0.99 19.87
CA SER A 250 7.32 -0.19 20.73
C SER A 250 5.94 -0.25 21.40
N HIS A 251 5.30 0.91 21.57
CA HIS A 251 3.94 1.02 22.14
C HIS A 251 2.84 0.84 21.11
N TRP A 252 3.18 0.81 19.81
CA TRP A 252 2.21 0.72 18.74
C TRP A 252 1.94 -0.74 18.35
N GLY A 253 0.67 -1.05 18.11
CA GLY A 253 0.26 -2.38 17.68
C GLY A 253 -1.14 -2.40 17.08
N ILE A 254 -1.64 -3.61 16.77
CA ILE A 254 -3.03 -3.83 16.39
C ILE A 254 -3.81 -4.16 17.66
N ALA A 255 -4.85 -3.37 17.95
CA ALA A 255 -5.67 -3.61 19.14
C ALA A 255 -6.46 -4.91 19.02
N PRO A 256 -6.50 -5.75 20.06
CA PRO A 256 -7.34 -6.94 20.08
C PRO A 256 -8.82 -6.59 19.89
N GLY A 257 -9.57 -7.43 19.15
CA GLY A 257 -11.00 -7.28 18.97
C GLY A 257 -11.43 -6.06 18.13
N CYS A 258 -10.50 -5.39 17.45
CA CYS A 258 -10.80 -4.21 16.61
C CYS A 258 -11.45 -4.57 15.25
N GLY A 259 -11.71 -5.85 14.96
CA GLY A 259 -12.21 -6.31 13.67
C GLY A 259 -11.11 -6.56 12.61
N ILE A 260 -9.85 -6.48 12.99
CA ILE A 260 -8.71 -6.88 12.19
C ILE A 260 -8.14 -8.17 12.78
N GLU A 261 -8.33 -9.28 12.09
CA GLU A 261 -7.88 -10.59 12.56
C GLU A 261 -6.48 -10.93 12.04
N PRO A 262 -5.67 -11.67 12.81
CA PRO A 262 -4.42 -12.24 12.32
C PRO A 262 -4.65 -13.10 11.07
N GLY A 263 -3.72 -13.08 10.11
CA GLY A 263 -3.85 -13.86 8.87
C GLY A 263 -4.86 -13.29 7.85
N GLN A 264 -5.35 -12.06 8.05
CA GLN A 264 -6.30 -11.39 7.16
C GLN A 264 -5.75 -10.05 6.63
N GLN A 265 -4.51 -10.06 6.15
CA GLN A 265 -3.89 -8.86 5.63
C GLN A 265 -4.39 -8.50 4.22
N SER A 266 -3.80 -7.45 3.61
CA SER A 266 -4.36 -6.82 2.40
C SER A 266 -4.57 -7.75 1.21
N THR A 267 -3.69 -8.73 0.99
CA THR A 267 -3.82 -9.72 -0.09
C THR A 267 -5.00 -10.65 0.18
N TRP A 268 -5.09 -11.20 1.39
CA TRP A 268 -6.23 -12.02 1.82
C TRP A 268 -7.55 -11.26 1.68
N GLN A 269 -7.61 -10.00 2.15
CA GLN A 269 -8.81 -9.16 2.03
C GLN A 269 -9.23 -8.94 0.57
N SER A 270 -8.28 -8.81 -0.35
CA SER A 270 -8.57 -8.64 -1.77
C SER A 270 -9.19 -9.92 -2.36
N ILE A 271 -8.58 -11.07 -2.07
CA ILE A 271 -9.07 -12.37 -2.54
C ILE A 271 -10.45 -12.69 -1.94
N ALA A 272 -10.64 -12.43 -0.65
CA ALA A 272 -11.93 -12.67 0.04
C ALA A 272 -13.09 -11.87 -0.55
N ARG A 273 -12.81 -10.71 -1.17
CA ARG A 273 -13.80 -9.87 -1.86
C ARG A 273 -13.95 -10.19 -3.36
N GLY A 274 -13.21 -11.18 -3.87
CA GLY A 274 -13.13 -11.40 -5.32
C GLY A 274 -12.49 -10.24 -6.10
N ALA A 275 -11.71 -9.39 -5.42
CA ALA A 275 -11.02 -8.25 -6.03
C ALA A 275 -9.59 -8.63 -6.44
N SER A 276 -9.01 -7.85 -7.35
CA SER A 276 -7.62 -8.03 -7.76
C SER A 276 -6.66 -7.88 -6.57
N HIS A 277 -5.61 -8.69 -6.54
CA HIS A 277 -4.58 -8.73 -5.50
C HIS A 277 -3.23 -8.21 -6.02
N GLU A 278 -2.30 -7.91 -5.10
CA GLU A 278 -1.00 -7.32 -5.41
C GLU A 278 0.16 -8.32 -5.37
N VAL A 279 -0.09 -9.63 -5.38
CA VAL A 279 0.99 -10.65 -5.30
C VAL A 279 2.02 -10.49 -6.42
N ASP A 280 1.59 -10.10 -7.63
CA ASP A 280 2.49 -9.82 -8.76
C ASP A 280 3.40 -8.62 -8.53
N PHE A 281 2.98 -7.66 -7.71
CA PHE A 281 3.75 -6.47 -7.32
C PHE A 281 4.44 -6.60 -5.96
N LEU A 282 4.32 -7.76 -5.30
CA LEU A 282 5.00 -8.11 -4.05
C LEU A 282 5.98 -9.27 -4.30
N ASN A 283 5.52 -10.51 -4.23
CA ASN A 283 6.38 -11.68 -4.52
C ASN A 283 6.86 -11.66 -5.97
N GLY A 284 5.98 -11.33 -6.93
CA GLY A 284 6.33 -11.17 -8.33
C GLY A 284 7.32 -10.03 -8.61
N GLU A 285 7.34 -8.98 -7.79
CA GLU A 285 8.37 -7.94 -7.87
C GLU A 285 9.75 -8.49 -7.49
N ILE A 286 9.83 -9.34 -6.45
CA ILE A 286 11.08 -10.04 -6.08
C ILE A 286 11.52 -10.95 -7.22
N VAL A 287 10.60 -11.69 -7.84
CA VAL A 287 10.90 -12.56 -9.01
C VAL A 287 11.43 -11.73 -10.18
N ARG A 288 10.76 -10.62 -10.51
CA ARG A 288 11.18 -9.72 -11.59
C ARG A 288 12.57 -9.13 -11.35
N LEU A 289 12.80 -8.65 -10.15
CA LEU A 289 14.09 -8.09 -9.76
C LEU A 289 15.18 -9.17 -9.70
N GLY A 290 14.87 -10.37 -9.20
CA GLY A 290 15.77 -11.51 -9.22
C GLY A 290 16.27 -11.83 -10.62
N ARG A 291 15.37 -11.86 -11.61
CA ARG A 291 15.72 -12.06 -13.03
C ARG A 291 16.61 -10.94 -13.58
N LEU A 292 16.38 -9.69 -13.19
CA LEU A 292 17.17 -8.53 -13.63
C LEU A 292 18.57 -8.50 -13.02
N TYR A 293 18.72 -8.97 -11.80
CA TYR A 293 19.98 -8.90 -11.05
C TYR A 293 20.68 -10.27 -10.87
N GLY A 294 20.21 -11.30 -11.56
CA GLY A 294 20.84 -12.64 -11.57
C GLY A 294 20.71 -13.39 -10.24
N VAL A 295 19.64 -13.15 -9.47
CA VAL A 295 19.37 -13.83 -8.21
C VAL A 295 18.20 -14.78 -8.37
N ALA A 296 18.40 -16.07 -8.09
CA ALA A 296 17.32 -17.07 -8.13
C ALA A 296 16.28 -16.83 -7.01
N THR A 297 14.98 -16.91 -7.36
CA THR A 297 13.88 -16.63 -6.44
C THR A 297 12.77 -17.70 -6.53
N PRO A 298 13.10 -19.00 -6.40
CA PRO A 298 12.15 -20.10 -6.61
C PRO A 298 10.98 -20.07 -5.62
N PHE A 299 11.19 -19.66 -4.38
CA PHE A 299 10.11 -19.59 -3.38
C PHE A 299 9.12 -18.45 -3.69
N ASN A 300 9.61 -17.25 -4.04
CA ASN A 300 8.74 -16.15 -4.44
C ASN A 300 8.03 -16.45 -5.77
N GLN A 301 8.66 -17.17 -6.69
CA GLN A 301 8.04 -17.58 -7.95
C GLN A 301 6.94 -18.63 -7.72
N ALA A 302 7.17 -19.62 -6.85
CA ALA A 302 6.19 -20.64 -6.54
C ALA A 302 4.90 -20.05 -5.93
N ILE A 303 5.02 -19.15 -4.95
CA ILE A 303 3.84 -18.50 -4.35
C ILE A 303 3.11 -17.59 -5.34
N GLN A 304 3.83 -16.86 -6.19
CA GLN A 304 3.23 -16.05 -7.25
C GLN A 304 2.37 -16.90 -8.19
N GLN A 305 2.92 -18.01 -8.67
CA GLN A 305 2.21 -18.95 -9.56
C GLN A 305 1.01 -19.59 -8.87
N ALA A 306 1.18 -20.06 -7.62
CA ALA A 306 0.09 -20.70 -6.86
C ALA A 306 -1.08 -19.74 -6.64
N VAL A 307 -0.82 -18.49 -6.23
CA VAL A 307 -1.88 -17.48 -6.03
C VAL A 307 -2.53 -17.09 -7.34
N GLY A 308 -1.75 -16.94 -8.42
CA GLY A 308 -2.29 -16.68 -9.76
C GLY A 308 -3.23 -17.80 -10.23
N GLN A 309 -2.93 -19.06 -9.95
CA GLN A 309 -3.81 -20.19 -10.27
C GLN A 309 -5.08 -20.25 -9.39
N LEU A 310 -4.94 -19.92 -8.09
CA LEU A 310 -6.09 -19.90 -7.17
C LEU A 310 -7.10 -18.79 -7.52
N CYS A 311 -6.62 -17.69 -8.09
CA CYS A 311 -7.42 -16.48 -8.35
C CYS A 311 -7.86 -16.31 -9.81
N GLN A 312 -7.82 -17.37 -10.63
CA GLN A 312 -8.28 -17.28 -12.03
C GLN A 312 -9.77 -16.95 -12.14
N PRO A 313 -10.15 -16.11 -13.14
CA PRO A 313 -11.55 -15.80 -13.41
C PRO A 313 -12.36 -17.10 -13.64
N GLY A 314 -13.55 -17.19 -13.01
CA GLY A 314 -14.44 -18.36 -13.11
C GLY A 314 -14.23 -19.44 -12.05
N ARG A 315 -13.19 -19.40 -11.23
CA ARG A 315 -13.16 -20.14 -9.97
C ARG A 315 -13.94 -19.37 -8.93
N SER A 316 -15.10 -19.90 -8.55
CA SER A 316 -16.01 -19.30 -7.57
C SER A 316 -15.27 -18.98 -6.27
N ALA A 317 -15.28 -17.69 -5.91
CA ALA A 317 -14.78 -17.18 -4.63
C ALA A 317 -15.75 -17.50 -3.48
N GLN A 318 -16.21 -18.74 -3.35
CA GLN A 318 -16.89 -19.21 -2.14
C GLN A 318 -15.84 -19.57 -1.08
N GLY A 319 -15.40 -18.54 -0.37
CA GLY A 319 -14.34 -18.62 0.64
C GLY A 319 -12.94 -18.44 0.04
N VAL A 320 -12.01 -17.93 0.86
CA VAL A 320 -10.58 -17.90 0.48
C VAL A 320 -10.10 -19.33 0.42
N CYS A 321 -9.92 -19.88 -0.78
CA CYS A 321 -9.33 -21.20 -0.95
C CYS A 321 -7.86 -21.09 -0.54
N ARG A 322 -7.51 -21.58 0.65
CA ARG A 322 -6.13 -21.62 1.11
C ARG A 322 -5.39 -22.77 0.43
N GLY A 323 -4.23 -22.45 -0.12
CA GLY A 323 -3.33 -23.46 -0.69
C GLY A 323 -2.65 -24.29 0.39
N GLN A 324 -2.17 -25.49 0.02
CA GLN A 324 -1.43 -26.36 0.93
C GLN A 324 0.06 -26.07 0.86
N ILE A 325 0.70 -25.89 2.02
CA ILE A 325 2.13 -25.55 2.13
C ILE A 325 3.03 -26.61 1.48
N ASP A 326 2.66 -27.90 1.55
CA ASP A 326 3.45 -28.97 0.98
C ASP A 326 3.51 -28.92 -0.55
N GLN A 327 2.42 -28.53 -1.22
CA GLN A 327 2.41 -28.28 -2.67
C GLN A 327 3.31 -27.12 -3.04
N LEU A 328 3.28 -26.06 -2.24
CA LEU A 328 4.10 -24.88 -2.45
C LEU A 328 5.61 -25.19 -2.27
N LEU A 329 5.96 -26.00 -1.25
CA LEU A 329 7.32 -26.46 -1.03
C LEU A 329 7.83 -27.36 -2.17
N SER A 330 6.99 -28.24 -2.71
CA SER A 330 7.33 -29.08 -3.87
C SER A 330 7.60 -28.21 -5.10
N ALA A 331 6.71 -27.28 -5.42
CA ALA A 331 6.85 -26.37 -6.55
C ALA A 331 8.13 -25.52 -6.45
N ALA A 332 8.45 -24.99 -5.25
CA ALA A 332 9.66 -24.20 -5.04
C ALA A 332 10.95 -25.04 -5.27
N ARG A 333 10.96 -26.32 -4.81
CA ARG A 333 12.10 -27.22 -5.04
C ARG A 333 12.29 -27.55 -6.52
N GLU A 334 11.20 -27.79 -7.26
CA GLU A 334 11.25 -28.03 -8.70
C GLU A 334 11.80 -26.82 -9.46
N LEU A 335 11.37 -25.60 -9.08
CA LEU A 335 11.88 -24.36 -9.66
C LEU A 335 13.37 -24.13 -9.34
N ALA A 336 13.80 -24.44 -8.11
CA ALA A 336 15.20 -24.35 -7.72
C ALA A 336 16.08 -25.33 -8.54
N ALA A 337 15.62 -26.55 -8.75
CA ALA A 337 16.33 -27.55 -9.55
C ALA A 337 16.47 -27.18 -11.04
N ARG A 338 15.59 -26.34 -11.58
CA ARG A 338 15.65 -25.86 -12.97
C ARG A 338 16.53 -24.61 -13.12
N ALA A 339 16.84 -23.92 -12.02
CA ALA A 339 17.63 -22.68 -12.03
C ALA A 339 19.13 -22.88 -11.81
N GLY A 340 19.55 -24.07 -11.31
CA GLY A 340 20.94 -24.53 -11.18
C GLY A 340 21.36 -25.36 -12.38
#